data_aa6327076f436241c1601d2ce450d4df
#
_entry.id   aa6327076f436241c1601d2ce450d4df
#
_cell.length_a   1.000
_cell.length_b   1.000
_cell.length_c   1.000
_cell.angle_alpha   90.00
_cell.angle_beta   90.00
_cell.angle_gamma   90.00
#
_symmetry.space_group_name_H-M   'P 1'
#
loop_
_entity.id
_entity.type
_entity.pdbx_description
1 polymer ?
#
loop_
_entity_poly.entity_id
_entity_poly.type
_entity_poly.pdbx_seq_one_letter_code
_entity_poly.pdbx_strand_id
1 'polypeptide(L)'
;MGVVATCATAALIALGAIWGTLARLGLVALNSYDGQSVAPLIWAQAVGCLVFGYASHKRSKAAIEAWYAPAFPMLTVGFAGSCTSFSTWALDVFQAFSNGQHYHRVGLYSVMDALAQTGMTIGMGIAGFWAGRALADAYPLDALPALPMKRLNPAISHACAIAIGSLSWIGSAILCGLHSPFRHVTFALVLCPPGAWIRWQLSRFNPARKVDDRVLVRQWMQWPLGTLAANILTAIILVNDLLIFSQYGCLKFFCILRSGVLLICVDFCKY
;
A
#
# COMPACT_ATOMS: atom_id res chain seq x y z
N MET A 1 7.00 -6.86 23.09
CA MET A 1 6.03 -7.79 22.49
C MET A 1 6.60 -9.21 22.55
N GLY A 2 5.82 -10.20 23.02
CA GLY A 2 6.26 -11.60 22.94
C GLY A 2 6.35 -12.07 21.48
N VAL A 3 7.15 -13.11 21.21
CA VAL A 3 7.36 -13.66 19.85
C VAL A 3 6.03 -13.97 19.16
N VAL A 4 5.08 -14.59 19.86
CA VAL A 4 3.75 -14.95 19.32
C VAL A 4 2.96 -13.71 18.87
N ALA A 5 2.96 -12.63 19.65
CA ALA A 5 2.29 -11.39 19.29
C ALA A 5 2.94 -10.73 18.05
N THR A 6 4.25 -10.83 17.90
CA THR A 6 4.97 -10.34 16.72
C THR A 6 4.60 -11.16 15.47
N CYS A 7 4.54 -12.49 15.58
CA CYS A 7 4.09 -13.36 14.50
C CYS A 7 2.64 -13.08 14.10
N ALA A 8 1.74 -12.91 15.07
CA ALA A 8 0.35 -12.54 14.80
C ALA A 8 0.23 -11.19 14.07
N THR A 9 1.04 -10.21 14.49
CA THR A 9 1.10 -8.90 13.81
C THR A 9 1.60 -9.05 12.38
N ALA A 10 2.67 -9.81 12.15
CA ALA A 10 3.22 -10.04 10.82
C ALA A 10 2.21 -10.75 9.89
N ALA A 11 1.50 -11.77 10.40
CA ALA A 11 0.47 -12.49 9.66
C ALA A 11 -0.72 -11.59 9.29
N LEU A 12 -1.16 -10.72 10.20
CA LEU A 12 -2.22 -9.76 9.90
C LEU A 12 -1.77 -8.66 8.94
N ILE A 13 -0.52 -8.20 9.02
CA ILE A 13 0.04 -7.28 8.00
C ILE A 13 0.01 -7.94 6.62
N ALA A 14 0.35 -9.22 6.51
CA ALA A 14 0.24 -9.96 5.26
C ALA A 14 -1.20 -10.01 4.73
N LEU A 15 -2.17 -10.32 5.60
CA LEU A 15 -3.59 -10.28 5.26
C LEU A 15 -4.02 -8.89 4.77
N GLY A 16 -3.68 -7.85 5.53
CA GLY A 16 -3.97 -6.46 5.15
C GLY A 16 -3.34 -6.07 3.82
N ALA A 17 -2.09 -6.51 3.56
CA ALA A 17 -1.40 -6.24 2.31
C ALA A 17 -2.08 -6.90 1.11
N ILE A 18 -2.54 -8.15 1.24
CA ILE A 18 -3.31 -8.86 0.21
C ILE A 18 -4.58 -8.08 -0.14
N TRP A 19 -5.39 -7.74 0.86
CA TRP A 19 -6.62 -6.98 0.64
C TRP A 19 -6.38 -5.56 0.13
N GLY A 20 -5.33 -4.88 0.60
CA GLY A 20 -4.94 -3.56 0.11
C GLY A 20 -4.52 -3.59 -1.36
N THR A 21 -3.76 -4.63 -1.76
CA THR A 21 -3.36 -4.83 -3.16
C THR A 21 -4.56 -5.14 -4.05
N LEU A 22 -5.48 -6.01 -3.60
CA LEU A 22 -6.74 -6.29 -4.32
C LEU A 22 -7.59 -5.04 -4.49
N ALA A 23 -7.75 -4.24 -3.43
CA ALA A 23 -8.47 -2.97 -3.49
C ALA A 23 -7.83 -2.01 -4.51
N ARG A 24 -6.49 -1.89 -4.50
CA ARG A 24 -5.77 -1.07 -5.49
C ARG A 24 -6.03 -1.56 -6.91
N LEU A 25 -5.82 -2.84 -7.19
CA LEU A 25 -6.02 -3.41 -8.52
C LEU A 25 -7.47 -3.25 -9.01
N GLY A 26 -8.44 -3.46 -8.12
CA GLY A 26 -9.85 -3.24 -8.43
C GLY A 26 -10.18 -1.78 -8.73
N LEU A 27 -9.68 -0.84 -7.93
CA LEU A 27 -9.90 0.59 -8.14
C LEU A 27 -9.23 1.09 -9.42
N VAL A 28 -8.02 0.61 -9.72
CA VAL A 28 -7.33 0.92 -10.97
C VAL A 28 -8.13 0.37 -12.15
N ALA A 29 -8.57 -0.88 -12.10
CA ALA A 29 -9.36 -1.48 -13.18
C ALA A 29 -10.71 -0.75 -13.41
N LEU A 30 -11.36 -0.30 -12.34
CA LEU A 30 -12.61 0.46 -12.44
C LEU A 30 -12.42 1.86 -13.06
N ASN A 31 -11.22 2.43 -12.96
CA ASN A 31 -10.91 3.74 -13.53
C ASN A 31 -10.05 3.66 -14.81
N SER A 32 -9.86 2.46 -15.39
CA SER A 32 -9.14 2.26 -16.65
C SER A 32 -10.14 2.04 -17.77
N TYR A 33 -10.58 3.13 -18.42
CA TYR A 33 -11.54 3.13 -19.52
C TYR A 33 -11.21 4.26 -20.50
N ASP A 34 -11.69 4.13 -21.74
CA ASP A 34 -11.48 5.14 -22.77
C ASP A 34 -12.12 6.47 -22.39
N GLY A 35 -11.35 7.55 -22.42
CA GLY A 35 -11.83 8.89 -22.04
C GLY A 35 -11.78 9.16 -20.54
N GLN A 36 -11.05 8.36 -19.77
CA GLN A 36 -10.82 8.66 -18.35
C GLN A 36 -10.18 10.04 -18.16
N SER A 37 -10.70 10.80 -17.20
CA SER A 37 -10.27 12.19 -16.95
C SER A 37 -9.10 12.30 -15.97
N VAL A 38 -8.81 11.25 -15.20
CA VAL A 38 -7.77 11.21 -14.17
C VAL A 38 -6.98 9.90 -14.23
N ALA A 39 -5.72 9.94 -13.79
CA ALA A 39 -4.88 8.74 -13.74
C ALA A 39 -5.53 7.64 -12.87
N PRO A 40 -5.51 6.37 -13.29
CA PRO A 40 -6.23 5.28 -12.62
C PRO A 40 -5.87 5.10 -11.15
N LEU A 41 -4.61 5.39 -10.77
CA LEU A 41 -4.10 5.23 -9.42
C LEU A 41 -4.70 6.21 -8.40
N ILE A 42 -5.24 7.35 -8.83
CA ILE A 42 -5.70 8.43 -7.94
C ILE A 42 -6.74 7.94 -6.92
N TRP A 43 -7.69 7.11 -7.35
CA TRP A 43 -8.71 6.55 -6.45
C TRP A 43 -8.14 5.58 -5.43
N ALA A 44 -7.16 4.77 -5.81
CA ALA A 44 -6.48 3.88 -4.88
C ALA A 44 -5.71 4.67 -3.80
N GLN A 45 -5.06 5.78 -4.20
CA GLN A 45 -4.41 6.69 -3.25
C GLN A 45 -5.42 7.34 -2.29
N ALA A 46 -6.56 7.83 -2.82
CA ALA A 46 -7.60 8.43 -2.00
C ALA A 46 -8.18 7.45 -0.97
N VAL A 47 -8.54 6.24 -1.40
CA VAL A 47 -9.12 5.19 -0.52
C VAL A 47 -8.09 4.70 0.51
N GLY A 48 -6.85 4.45 0.11
CA GLY A 48 -5.80 4.06 1.04
C GLY A 48 -5.54 5.13 2.10
N CYS A 49 -5.48 6.41 1.69
CA CYS A 49 -5.35 7.54 2.61
C CYS A 49 -6.58 7.72 3.51
N LEU A 50 -7.80 7.45 3.02
CA LEU A 50 -9.02 7.49 3.82
C LEU A 50 -8.98 6.45 4.94
N VAL A 51 -8.65 5.20 4.61
CA VAL A 51 -8.52 4.13 5.61
C VAL A 51 -7.43 4.46 6.63
N PHE A 52 -6.29 4.99 6.17
CA PHE A 52 -5.21 5.41 7.06
C PHE A 52 -5.65 6.56 7.98
N GLY A 53 -6.35 7.57 7.44
CA GLY A 53 -6.87 8.72 8.20
C GLY A 53 -7.86 8.27 9.29
N TYR A 54 -8.78 7.39 8.93
CA TYR A 54 -9.76 6.81 9.86
C TYR A 54 -9.09 6.00 10.98
N ALA A 55 -8.21 5.05 10.62
CA ALA A 55 -7.53 4.19 11.59
C ALA A 55 -6.57 4.97 12.51
N SER A 56 -5.90 6.02 11.98
CA SER A 56 -4.94 6.86 12.71
C SER A 56 -5.61 7.92 13.58
N HIS A 57 -6.92 8.11 13.47
CA HIS A 57 -7.64 9.03 14.35
C HIS A 57 -7.54 8.57 15.82
N LYS A 58 -7.35 9.50 16.76
CA LYS A 58 -7.06 9.20 18.18
C LYS A 58 -8.06 8.21 18.80
N ARG A 59 -9.36 8.42 18.58
CA ARG A 59 -10.43 7.54 19.10
C ARG A 59 -10.42 6.17 18.42
N SER A 60 -10.34 6.14 17.07
CA SER A 60 -10.30 4.90 16.29
C SER A 60 -9.09 4.05 16.64
N LYS A 61 -7.91 4.67 16.72
CA LYS A 61 -6.67 3.98 17.12
C LYS A 61 -6.82 3.34 18.52
N ALA A 62 -7.29 4.11 19.51
CA ALA A 62 -7.49 3.61 20.85
C ALA A 62 -8.49 2.45 20.88
N ALA A 63 -9.59 2.52 20.14
CA ALA A 63 -10.59 1.46 20.04
C ALA A 63 -10.01 0.20 19.35
N ILE A 64 -9.28 0.35 18.24
CA ILE A 64 -8.65 -0.77 17.52
C ILE A 64 -7.61 -1.45 18.42
N GLU A 65 -6.74 -0.69 19.08
CA GLU A 65 -5.70 -1.23 19.95
C GLU A 65 -6.28 -1.90 21.19
N ALA A 66 -7.38 -1.37 21.75
CA ALA A 66 -8.10 -1.97 22.86
C ALA A 66 -8.83 -3.26 22.46
N TRP A 67 -9.31 -3.33 21.23
CA TRP A 67 -9.92 -4.54 20.70
C TRP A 67 -8.88 -5.62 20.38
N TYR A 68 -7.90 -5.30 19.53
CA TYR A 68 -6.80 -6.20 19.18
C TYR A 68 -5.62 -5.40 18.59
N ALA A 69 -4.61 -5.17 19.40
CA ALA A 69 -3.48 -4.31 19.02
C ALA A 69 -2.82 -4.63 17.65
N PRO A 70 -2.67 -5.91 17.21
CA PRO A 70 -2.16 -6.24 15.88
C PRO A 70 -3.04 -5.78 14.71
N ALA A 71 -4.32 -5.45 14.92
CA ALA A 71 -5.20 -4.97 13.87
C ALA A 71 -4.85 -3.54 13.40
N PHE A 72 -4.23 -2.74 14.25
CA PHE A 72 -3.81 -1.39 13.87
C PHE A 72 -2.75 -1.39 12.75
N PRO A 73 -1.61 -2.10 12.87
CA PRO A 73 -0.65 -2.21 11.78
C PRO A 73 -1.20 -2.99 10.57
N MET A 74 -2.14 -3.91 10.73
CA MET A 74 -2.84 -4.54 9.61
C MET A 74 -3.52 -3.50 8.72
N LEU A 75 -4.27 -2.56 9.31
CA LEU A 75 -5.00 -1.52 8.58
C LEU A 75 -4.07 -0.45 8.02
N THR A 76 -3.08 -0.01 8.79
CA THR A 76 -2.24 1.14 8.42
C THR A 76 -1.06 0.75 7.53
N VAL A 77 -0.30 -0.27 7.90
CA VAL A 77 0.88 -0.72 7.13
C VAL A 77 0.45 -1.73 6.06
N GLY A 78 -0.36 -2.72 6.44
CA GLY A 78 -0.82 -3.76 5.53
C GLY A 78 -1.75 -3.19 4.47
N PHE A 79 -2.98 -2.85 4.84
CA PHE A 79 -4.01 -2.45 3.88
C PHE A 79 -3.70 -1.08 3.24
N ALA A 80 -3.65 -0.02 4.02
CA ALA A 80 -3.48 1.32 3.48
C ALA A 80 -2.13 1.46 2.75
N GLY A 81 -1.05 0.87 3.30
CA GLY A 81 0.26 0.89 2.69
C GLY A 81 0.38 0.12 1.38
N SER A 82 -0.44 -0.92 1.16
CA SER A 82 -0.46 -1.69 -0.10
C SER A 82 -1.53 -1.19 -1.08
N CYS A 83 -2.58 -0.53 -0.59
CA CYS A 83 -3.56 0.15 -1.42
C CYS A 83 -2.94 1.40 -2.07
N THR A 84 -2.19 2.21 -1.30
CA THR A 84 -1.40 3.32 -1.86
C THR A 84 -0.11 2.79 -2.49
N SER A 85 0.35 3.44 -3.57
CA SER A 85 1.61 3.06 -4.24
C SER A 85 2.40 4.30 -4.63
N PHE A 86 3.55 4.51 -3.97
CA PHE A 86 4.46 5.57 -4.34
C PHE A 86 5.19 5.27 -5.65
N SER A 87 5.65 4.02 -5.83
CA SER A 87 6.40 3.61 -7.01
C SER A 87 5.57 3.68 -8.29
N THR A 88 4.33 3.21 -8.26
CA THR A 88 3.42 3.31 -9.41
C THR A 88 3.15 4.77 -9.76
N TRP A 89 2.85 5.61 -8.76
CA TRP A 89 2.69 7.04 -8.99
C TRP A 89 3.93 7.69 -9.60
N ALA A 90 5.13 7.39 -9.08
CA ALA A 90 6.38 7.94 -9.61
C ALA A 90 6.61 7.50 -11.07
N LEU A 91 6.27 6.25 -11.40
CA LEU A 91 6.35 5.73 -12.75
C LEU A 91 5.35 6.43 -13.69
N ASP A 92 4.10 6.59 -13.27
CA ASP A 92 3.06 7.27 -14.06
C ASP A 92 3.48 8.72 -14.37
N VAL A 93 4.02 9.44 -13.36
CA VAL A 93 4.55 10.80 -13.53
C VAL A 93 5.74 10.82 -14.49
N PHE A 94 6.66 9.86 -14.36
CA PHE A 94 7.81 9.74 -15.29
C PHE A 94 7.34 9.47 -16.73
N GLN A 95 6.38 8.58 -16.92
CA GLN A 95 5.81 8.28 -18.24
C GLN A 95 5.08 9.48 -18.85
N ALA A 96 4.37 10.24 -18.02
CA ALA A 96 3.73 11.49 -18.46
C ALA A 96 4.80 12.50 -18.92
N PHE A 97 5.88 12.65 -18.15
CA PHE A 97 6.99 13.55 -18.46
C PHE A 97 7.71 13.16 -19.76
N SER A 98 8.02 11.88 -19.91
CA SER A 98 8.76 11.32 -21.06
C SER A 98 7.88 11.10 -22.29
N ASN A 99 6.56 11.32 -22.20
CA ASN A 99 5.59 10.92 -23.21
C ASN A 99 5.72 9.43 -23.58
N GLY A 100 5.89 8.57 -22.59
CA GLY A 100 6.14 7.15 -22.80
C GLY A 100 5.04 6.41 -23.57
N GLN A 101 3.85 6.96 -23.63
CA GLN A 101 2.73 6.43 -24.42
C GLN A 101 2.67 6.99 -25.86
N HIS A 102 3.66 7.78 -26.25
CA HIS A 102 3.78 8.33 -27.61
C HIS A 102 2.56 9.11 -28.12
N TYR A 103 1.89 9.86 -27.24
CA TYR A 103 0.80 10.74 -27.66
C TYR A 103 1.33 11.87 -28.56
N HIS A 104 0.50 12.35 -29.49
CA HIS A 104 0.81 13.50 -30.34
C HIS A 104 0.78 14.80 -29.52
N ARG A 105 1.80 15.00 -28.68
CA ARG A 105 1.96 16.19 -27.84
C ARG A 105 3.43 16.58 -27.73
N VAL A 106 3.68 17.89 -27.59
CA VAL A 106 5.03 18.45 -27.43
C VAL A 106 5.40 18.59 -25.94
N GLY A 107 6.68 18.76 -25.65
CA GLY A 107 7.28 18.70 -24.33
C GLY A 107 6.55 19.46 -23.21
N LEU A 108 6.04 20.68 -23.48
CA LEU A 108 5.32 21.45 -22.48
C LEU A 108 4.01 20.76 -22.02
N TYR A 109 3.27 20.13 -22.93
CA TYR A 109 2.06 19.36 -22.56
C TYR A 109 2.42 18.15 -21.71
N SER A 110 3.57 17.51 -21.93
CA SER A 110 4.05 16.40 -21.10
C SER A 110 4.39 16.87 -19.68
N VAL A 111 5.00 18.06 -19.54
CA VAL A 111 5.25 18.68 -18.23
C VAL A 111 3.95 18.98 -17.51
N MET A 112 2.98 19.57 -18.19
CA MET A 112 1.67 19.90 -17.60
C MET A 112 0.91 18.66 -17.17
N ASP A 113 0.94 17.57 -17.94
CA ASP A 113 0.33 16.29 -17.58
C ASP A 113 1.00 15.70 -16.32
N ALA A 114 2.31 15.65 -16.26
CA ALA A 114 3.04 15.17 -15.08
C ALA A 114 2.73 15.98 -13.82
N LEU A 115 2.64 17.32 -13.94
CA LEU A 115 2.26 18.20 -12.84
C LEU A 115 0.80 17.99 -12.43
N ALA A 116 -0.12 17.82 -13.39
CA ALA A 116 -1.52 17.55 -13.12
C ALA A 116 -1.70 16.23 -12.38
N GLN A 117 -1.06 15.14 -12.83
CA GLN A 117 -1.10 13.84 -12.16
C GLN A 117 -0.52 13.93 -10.74
N THR A 118 0.58 14.67 -10.55
CA THR A 118 1.17 14.90 -9.24
C THR A 118 0.21 15.67 -8.32
N GLY A 119 -0.31 16.79 -8.78
CA GLY A 119 -1.23 17.63 -8.01
C GLY A 119 -2.51 16.90 -7.63
N MET A 120 -3.12 16.19 -8.58
CA MET A 120 -4.34 15.40 -8.33
C MET A 120 -4.09 14.27 -7.35
N THR A 121 -2.99 13.54 -7.47
CA THR A 121 -2.66 12.43 -6.57
C THR A 121 -2.44 12.93 -5.14
N ILE A 122 -1.67 14.00 -4.96
CA ILE A 122 -1.43 14.62 -3.65
C ILE A 122 -2.74 15.18 -3.08
N GLY A 123 -3.49 15.94 -3.89
CA GLY A 123 -4.76 16.52 -3.47
C GLY A 123 -5.78 15.48 -3.03
N MET A 124 -5.97 14.42 -3.82
CA MET A 124 -6.88 13.33 -3.48
C MET A 124 -6.38 12.50 -2.27
N GLY A 125 -5.08 12.32 -2.12
CA GLY A 125 -4.50 11.70 -0.93
C GLY A 125 -4.78 12.50 0.34
N ILE A 126 -4.58 13.82 0.30
CA ILE A 126 -4.89 14.73 1.43
C ILE A 126 -6.40 14.74 1.70
N ALA A 127 -7.23 14.87 0.67
CA ALA A 127 -8.69 14.86 0.81
C ALA A 127 -9.18 13.53 1.41
N GLY A 128 -8.67 12.39 0.94
CA GLY A 128 -8.96 11.07 1.49
C GLY A 128 -8.57 10.97 2.96
N PHE A 129 -7.38 11.43 3.33
CA PHE A 129 -6.93 11.41 4.73
C PHE A 129 -7.84 12.23 5.65
N TRP A 130 -8.20 13.45 5.27
CA TRP A 130 -9.10 14.29 6.05
C TRP A 130 -10.52 13.76 6.08
N ALA A 131 -11.03 13.21 4.96
CA ALA A 131 -12.32 12.53 4.92
C ALA A 131 -12.35 11.33 5.87
N GLY A 132 -11.27 10.53 5.93
CA GLY A 132 -11.14 9.43 6.88
C GLY A 132 -11.18 9.89 8.33
N ARG A 133 -10.54 11.01 8.66
CA ARG A 133 -10.60 11.61 10.00
C ARG A 133 -12.01 12.11 10.34
N ALA A 134 -12.64 12.83 9.43
CA ALA A 134 -14.02 13.30 9.62
C ALA A 134 -15.00 12.14 9.79
N LEU A 135 -14.80 11.05 9.05
CA LEU A 135 -15.59 9.84 9.19
C LEU A 135 -15.40 9.18 10.58
N ALA A 136 -14.18 9.22 11.13
CA ALA A 136 -13.89 8.70 12.46
C ALA A 136 -14.54 9.55 13.57
N ASP A 137 -14.72 10.84 13.35
CA ASP A 137 -15.45 11.73 14.26
C ASP A 137 -16.97 11.48 14.19
N ALA A 138 -17.52 11.27 12.98
CA ALA A 138 -18.94 11.03 12.76
C ALA A 138 -19.38 9.61 13.17
N TYR A 139 -18.52 8.62 12.91
CA TYR A 139 -18.80 7.20 13.17
C TYR A 139 -17.66 6.58 14.00
N PRO A 140 -17.60 6.88 15.30
CA PRO A 140 -16.52 6.41 16.15
C PRO A 140 -16.65 4.91 16.43
N LEU A 141 -15.51 4.18 16.33
CA LEU A 141 -15.46 2.73 16.55
C LEU A 141 -15.80 2.31 17.97
N ASP A 142 -15.63 3.18 18.95
CA ASP A 142 -16.00 2.94 20.35
C ASP A 142 -17.52 2.86 20.59
N ALA A 143 -18.33 3.35 19.64
CA ALA A 143 -19.79 3.19 19.65
C ALA A 143 -20.24 1.82 19.11
N LEU A 144 -19.35 1.03 18.50
CA LEU A 144 -19.68 -0.30 18.01
C LEU A 144 -19.68 -1.32 19.17
N PRO A 145 -20.62 -2.29 19.17
CA PRO A 145 -20.61 -3.35 20.17
C PRO A 145 -19.28 -4.08 20.11
N ALA A 146 -18.70 -4.39 21.26
CA ALA A 146 -17.38 -5.02 21.36
C ALA A 146 -17.37 -6.33 20.54
N LEU A 147 -16.53 -6.36 19.53
CA LEU A 147 -16.35 -7.53 18.68
C LEU A 147 -15.88 -8.74 19.52
N PRO A 148 -16.32 -9.97 19.19
CA PRO A 148 -16.14 -11.14 20.03
C PRO A 148 -14.68 -11.48 20.38
N MET A 149 -13.69 -10.97 19.65
CA MET A 149 -12.26 -11.23 19.93
C MET A 149 -11.78 -10.69 21.29
N LYS A 150 -12.42 -9.68 21.86
CA LYS A 150 -12.08 -9.17 23.21
C LYS A 150 -12.39 -10.19 24.31
N ARG A 151 -13.28 -11.14 24.05
CA ARG A 151 -13.70 -12.19 25.00
C ARG A 151 -12.90 -13.48 24.84
N LEU A 152 -12.07 -13.61 23.78
CA LEU A 152 -11.25 -14.77 23.54
C LEU A 152 -9.94 -14.69 24.34
N ASN A 153 -9.43 -15.85 24.75
CA ASN A 153 -8.09 -15.95 25.30
C ASN A 153 -7.08 -15.33 24.31
N PRO A 154 -6.13 -14.46 24.77
CA PRO A 154 -5.13 -13.88 23.91
C PRO A 154 -4.37 -14.88 23.04
N ALA A 155 -4.09 -16.07 23.55
CA ALA A 155 -3.44 -17.15 22.80
C ALA A 155 -4.30 -17.61 21.61
N ILE A 156 -5.61 -17.76 21.79
CA ILE A 156 -6.55 -18.15 20.73
C ILE A 156 -6.63 -17.03 19.68
N SER A 157 -6.71 -15.77 20.11
CA SER A 157 -6.75 -14.62 19.20
C SER A 157 -5.49 -14.55 18.33
N HIS A 158 -4.31 -14.78 18.91
CA HIS A 158 -3.05 -14.81 18.16
C HIS A 158 -2.99 -16.02 17.23
N ALA A 159 -3.44 -17.20 17.65
CA ALA A 159 -3.48 -18.39 16.80
C ALA A 159 -4.41 -18.20 15.60
N CYS A 160 -5.61 -17.63 15.80
CA CYS A 160 -6.54 -17.31 14.74
C CYS A 160 -5.94 -16.29 13.75
N ALA A 161 -5.29 -15.23 14.25
CA ALA A 161 -4.65 -14.22 13.42
C ALA A 161 -3.53 -14.82 12.54
N ILE A 162 -2.68 -15.67 13.13
CA ILE A 162 -1.63 -16.38 12.40
C ILE A 162 -2.24 -17.32 11.36
N ALA A 163 -3.25 -18.10 11.73
CA ALA A 163 -3.89 -19.03 10.81
C ALA A 163 -4.52 -18.30 9.61
N ILE A 164 -5.33 -17.27 9.85
CA ILE A 164 -6.02 -16.53 8.78
C ILE A 164 -5.00 -15.85 7.85
N GLY A 165 -3.99 -15.16 8.40
CA GLY A 165 -2.97 -14.49 7.60
C GLY A 165 -2.12 -15.46 6.77
N SER A 166 -1.68 -16.56 7.39
CA SER A 166 -0.88 -17.59 6.70
C SER A 166 -1.70 -18.32 5.63
N LEU A 167 -2.92 -18.72 5.93
CA LEU A 167 -3.81 -19.40 4.97
C LEU A 167 -4.13 -18.49 3.77
N SER A 168 -4.37 -17.20 4.00
CA SER A 168 -4.59 -16.24 2.92
C SER A 168 -3.38 -16.10 2.02
N TRP A 169 -2.17 -16.06 2.58
CA TRP A 169 -0.94 -15.96 1.80
C TRP A 169 -0.62 -17.26 1.05
N ILE A 170 -0.72 -18.42 1.72
CA ILE A 170 -0.54 -19.73 1.10
C ILE A 170 -1.60 -19.93 -0.01
N GLY A 171 -2.86 -19.58 0.24
CA GLY A 171 -3.92 -19.64 -0.76
C GLY A 171 -3.61 -18.78 -1.99
N SER A 172 -3.07 -17.58 -1.81
CA SER A 172 -2.60 -16.73 -2.91
C SER A 172 -1.47 -17.38 -3.72
N ALA A 173 -0.52 -18.06 -3.05
CA ALA A 173 0.57 -18.78 -3.70
C ALA A 173 0.07 -19.99 -4.50
N ILE A 174 -0.87 -20.75 -3.94
CA ILE A 174 -1.50 -21.89 -4.62
C ILE A 174 -2.27 -21.41 -5.86
N LEU A 175 -3.08 -20.35 -5.73
CA LEU A 175 -3.81 -19.77 -6.86
C LEU A 175 -2.86 -19.26 -7.95
N CYS A 176 -1.73 -18.68 -7.58
CA CYS A 176 -0.70 -18.22 -8.51
C CYS A 176 -0.11 -19.41 -9.33
N GLY A 177 0.07 -20.55 -8.68
CA GLY A 177 0.57 -21.76 -9.34
C GLY A 177 -0.46 -22.42 -10.26
N LEU A 178 -1.71 -22.52 -9.82
CA LEU A 178 -2.75 -23.30 -10.48
C LEU A 178 -3.53 -22.52 -11.55
N HIS A 179 -3.76 -21.19 -11.36
CA HIS A 179 -4.61 -20.38 -12.21
C HIS A 179 -3.81 -19.44 -13.13
N SER A 180 -3.50 -19.93 -14.34
CA SER A 180 -2.74 -19.18 -15.35
C SER A 180 -3.38 -17.83 -15.74
N PRO A 181 -4.71 -17.71 -15.97
CA PRO A 181 -5.33 -16.46 -16.43
C PRO A 181 -5.20 -15.28 -15.44
N PHE A 182 -5.15 -15.58 -14.12
CA PHE A 182 -5.06 -14.57 -13.07
C PHE A 182 -3.67 -14.47 -12.44
N ARG A 183 -2.66 -15.05 -13.09
CA ARG A 183 -1.31 -15.16 -12.52
C ARG A 183 -0.69 -13.80 -12.21
N HIS A 184 -0.93 -12.77 -13.01
CA HIS A 184 -0.43 -11.42 -12.75
C HIS A 184 -1.00 -10.82 -11.46
N VAL A 185 -2.32 -10.99 -11.19
CA VAL A 185 -2.95 -10.54 -9.94
C VAL A 185 -2.43 -11.35 -8.75
N THR A 186 -2.50 -12.68 -8.84
CA THR A 186 -2.12 -13.58 -7.73
C THR A 186 -0.64 -13.49 -7.40
N PHE A 187 0.22 -13.24 -8.37
CA PHE A 187 1.63 -13.01 -8.15
C PHE A 187 1.88 -11.71 -7.35
N ALA A 188 1.15 -10.63 -7.65
CA ALA A 188 1.19 -9.42 -6.84
C ALA A 188 0.77 -9.68 -5.39
N LEU A 189 -0.23 -10.57 -5.17
CA LEU A 189 -0.67 -10.95 -3.83
C LEU A 189 0.35 -11.79 -3.06
N VAL A 190 1.14 -12.61 -3.75
CA VAL A 190 2.22 -13.40 -3.12
C VAL A 190 3.37 -12.52 -2.65
N LEU A 191 3.66 -11.43 -3.38
CA LEU A 191 4.82 -10.59 -3.13
C LEU A 191 4.53 -9.35 -2.25
N CYS A 192 3.26 -8.93 -2.14
CA CYS A 192 2.94 -7.78 -1.31
C CYS A 192 3.23 -7.97 0.20
N PRO A 193 3.07 -9.16 0.85
CA PRO A 193 3.40 -9.32 2.25
C PRO A 193 4.87 -9.09 2.60
N PRO A 194 5.87 -9.65 1.88
CA PRO A 194 7.28 -9.30 2.12
C PRO A 194 7.55 -7.79 2.06
N GLY A 195 7.00 -7.10 1.06
CA GLY A 195 7.12 -5.63 0.95
C GLY A 195 6.51 -4.88 2.14
N ALA A 196 5.33 -5.31 2.61
CA ALA A 196 4.68 -4.74 3.77
C ALA A 196 5.47 -5.01 5.07
N TRP A 197 6.10 -6.18 5.22
CA TRP A 197 6.96 -6.48 6.37
C TRP A 197 8.23 -5.62 6.39
N ILE A 198 8.88 -5.42 5.24
CA ILE A 198 10.04 -4.51 5.14
C ILE A 198 9.62 -3.10 5.54
N ARG A 199 8.49 -2.59 5.01
CA ARG A 199 7.94 -1.28 5.39
C ARG A 199 7.63 -1.21 6.89
N TRP A 200 7.07 -2.26 7.47
CA TRP A 200 6.79 -2.33 8.90
C TRP A 200 8.07 -2.26 9.74
N GLN A 201 9.12 -2.98 9.35
CA GLN A 201 10.41 -2.90 10.04
C GLN A 201 11.04 -1.52 9.89
N LEU A 202 11.06 -0.97 8.68
CA LEU A 202 11.59 0.38 8.42
C LEU A 202 10.81 1.48 9.14
N SER A 203 9.50 1.29 9.38
CA SER A 203 8.68 2.27 10.11
C SER A 203 9.15 2.49 11.55
N ARG A 204 9.92 1.58 12.12
CA ARG A 204 10.53 1.72 13.46
C ARG A 204 11.58 2.84 13.51
N PHE A 205 12.15 3.21 12.37
CA PHE A 205 13.07 4.34 12.25
C PHE A 205 12.35 5.68 12.08
N ASN A 206 11.02 5.68 12.01
CA ASN A 206 10.26 6.93 12.02
C ASN A 206 10.30 7.51 13.45
N PRO A 207 10.58 8.83 13.61
CA PRO A 207 10.61 9.46 14.91
C PRO A 207 9.25 9.29 15.63
N ALA A 208 9.32 8.88 16.90
CA ALA A 208 8.11 8.79 17.72
C ALA A 208 7.50 10.18 17.87
N ARG A 209 6.27 10.33 17.36
CA ARG A 209 5.52 11.60 17.40
C ARG A 209 5.13 11.88 18.86
N LYS A 210 5.91 12.67 19.59
CA LYS A 210 5.45 13.27 20.83
C LYS A 210 4.46 14.37 20.45
N VAL A 211 3.18 14.13 20.76
CA VAL A 211 2.13 15.14 20.60
C VAL A 211 2.31 16.15 21.74
N ASP A 212 3.12 17.17 21.49
CA ASP A 212 3.16 18.37 22.32
C ASP A 212 2.52 19.48 21.50
N ASP A 213 1.37 19.96 21.95
CA ASP A 213 0.52 20.91 21.22
C ASP A 213 1.17 22.30 20.99
N ARG A 214 2.37 22.52 21.50
CA ARG A 214 3.04 23.83 21.43
C ARG A 214 4.09 23.99 20.34
N VAL A 215 4.35 22.98 19.49
CA VAL A 215 5.44 23.04 18.50
C VAL A 215 5.00 22.60 17.11
N LEU A 216 4.00 23.26 16.54
CA LEU A 216 3.59 23.03 15.16
C LEU A 216 4.73 23.24 14.14
N VAL A 217 5.60 24.21 14.35
CA VAL A 217 6.69 24.55 13.41
C VAL A 217 7.82 23.49 13.39
N ARG A 218 8.13 22.85 14.53
CA ARG A 218 9.20 21.86 14.62
C ARG A 218 8.77 20.48 14.06
N GLN A 219 7.46 20.20 13.94
CA GLN A 219 6.94 18.94 13.42
C GLN A 219 7.12 18.77 11.90
N TRP A 220 7.21 19.86 11.16
CA TRP A 220 7.45 19.84 9.70
C TRP A 220 8.86 19.36 9.32
N MET A 221 9.82 19.42 10.23
CA MET A 221 11.21 19.02 10.01
C MET A 221 11.53 17.58 10.42
N GLN A 222 10.56 16.83 10.99
CA GLN A 222 10.77 15.42 11.33
C GLN A 222 10.32 14.52 10.16
N TRP A 223 11.23 14.33 9.23
CA TRP A 223 10.99 13.44 8.09
C TRP A 223 10.78 11.99 8.58
N PRO A 224 9.77 11.27 8.05
CA PRO A 224 9.57 9.85 8.33
C PRO A 224 10.61 9.03 7.56
N LEU A 225 11.85 9.01 8.06
CA LEU A 225 13.01 8.44 7.38
C LEU A 225 12.80 6.98 6.99
N GLY A 226 12.14 6.18 7.83
CA GLY A 226 11.83 4.80 7.50
C GLY A 226 10.88 4.66 6.32
N THR A 227 9.85 5.50 6.24
CA THR A 227 8.92 5.53 5.09
C THR A 227 9.60 6.06 3.84
N LEU A 228 10.43 7.11 3.98
CA LEU A 228 11.21 7.65 2.87
C LEU A 228 12.18 6.61 2.31
N ALA A 229 12.92 5.91 3.18
CA ALA A 229 13.84 4.84 2.79
C ALA A 229 13.11 3.70 2.04
N ALA A 230 11.93 3.28 2.52
CA ALA A 230 11.13 2.27 1.84
C ALA A 230 10.70 2.72 0.43
N ASN A 231 10.29 3.98 0.29
CA ASN A 231 9.86 4.53 -1.00
C ASN A 231 11.04 4.68 -1.97
N ILE A 232 12.20 5.16 -1.50
CA ILE A 232 13.43 5.27 -2.31
C ILE A 232 13.89 3.88 -2.75
N LEU A 233 13.95 2.92 -1.84
CA LEU A 233 14.33 1.55 -2.16
C LEU A 233 13.42 0.97 -3.26
N THR A 234 12.12 1.12 -3.12
CA THR A 234 11.14 0.64 -4.12
C THR A 234 11.33 1.34 -5.46
N ALA A 235 11.60 2.64 -5.49
CA ALA A 235 11.85 3.39 -6.71
C ALA A 235 13.15 2.95 -7.40
N ILE A 236 14.23 2.73 -6.65
CA ILE A 236 15.52 2.23 -7.18
C ILE A 236 15.32 0.85 -7.82
N ILE A 237 14.60 -0.03 -7.14
CA ILE A 237 14.31 -1.36 -7.63
C ILE A 237 13.55 -1.27 -8.95
N LEU A 238 12.50 -0.45 -9.02
CA LEU A 238 11.70 -0.25 -10.22
C LEU A 238 12.53 0.27 -11.40
N VAL A 239 13.38 1.27 -11.16
CA VAL A 239 14.24 1.82 -12.21
C VAL A 239 15.24 0.78 -12.73
N ASN A 240 15.87 0.01 -11.83
CA ASN A 240 16.76 -1.08 -12.23
C ASN A 240 16.06 -2.13 -13.08
N ASP A 241 14.81 -2.48 -12.74
CA ASP A 241 14.01 -3.44 -13.51
C ASP A 241 13.71 -2.92 -14.92
N LEU A 242 13.34 -1.65 -15.05
CA LEU A 242 13.10 -1.01 -16.34
C LEU A 242 14.37 -0.98 -17.19
N LEU A 243 15.54 -0.70 -16.60
CA LEU A 243 16.82 -0.71 -17.29
C LEU A 243 17.20 -2.12 -17.75
N ILE A 244 17.03 -3.14 -16.91
CA ILE A 244 17.29 -4.54 -17.25
C ILE A 244 16.34 -4.99 -18.36
N PHE A 245 15.06 -4.63 -18.28
CA PHE A 245 14.08 -4.94 -19.32
C PHE A 245 14.46 -4.30 -20.67
N SER A 246 14.88 -3.04 -20.66
CA SER A 246 15.33 -2.33 -21.87
C SER A 246 16.56 -2.98 -22.53
N GLN A 247 17.48 -3.55 -21.73
CA GLN A 247 18.73 -4.12 -22.26
C GLN A 247 18.61 -5.58 -22.69
N TYR A 248 17.78 -6.39 -22.04
CA TYR A 248 17.81 -7.86 -22.19
C TYR A 248 16.55 -8.48 -22.78
N GLY A 249 15.50 -7.69 -23.01
CA GLY A 249 14.22 -8.16 -23.56
C GLY A 249 13.40 -9.05 -22.59
N CYS A 250 12.16 -9.31 -22.97
CA CYS A 250 11.13 -9.92 -22.11
C CYS A 250 11.46 -11.31 -21.52
N LEU A 251 12.25 -12.14 -22.22
CA LEU A 251 12.45 -13.54 -21.81
C LEU A 251 13.38 -13.71 -20.60
N LYS A 252 14.41 -12.88 -20.45
CA LYS A 252 15.35 -12.98 -19.32
C LYS A 252 14.83 -12.32 -18.05
N PHE A 253 13.99 -11.30 -18.19
CA PHE A 253 13.32 -10.63 -17.09
C PHE A 253 12.44 -11.61 -16.28
N PHE A 254 11.69 -12.47 -16.94
CA PHE A 254 10.88 -13.51 -16.28
C PHE A 254 11.72 -14.52 -15.47
N CYS A 255 12.96 -14.78 -15.88
CA CYS A 255 13.84 -15.70 -15.14
C CYS A 255 14.44 -15.07 -13.89
N ILE A 256 14.75 -13.77 -13.89
CA ILE A 256 15.32 -13.06 -12.73
C ILE A 256 14.23 -12.79 -11.69
N LEU A 257 13.03 -12.44 -12.13
CA LEU A 257 11.86 -12.28 -11.27
C LEU A 257 11.35 -13.58 -10.65
N ARG A 258 11.65 -14.72 -11.25
CA ARG A 258 11.37 -16.04 -10.68
C ARG A 258 12.15 -16.29 -9.38
N SER A 259 13.20 -15.53 -9.11
CA SER A 259 14.00 -15.58 -7.89
C SER A 259 13.52 -14.69 -6.73
N GLY A 260 12.39 -14.01 -6.83
CA GLY A 260 11.59 -13.76 -5.63
C GLY A 260 11.73 -12.44 -4.90
N VAL A 261 12.10 -11.30 -5.49
CA VAL A 261 12.15 -10.03 -4.71
C VAL A 261 11.32 -8.86 -5.29
N LEU A 262 10.82 -8.93 -6.54
CA LEU A 262 10.50 -7.69 -7.25
C LEU A 262 9.25 -7.71 -8.11
N LEU A 263 8.07 -7.81 -7.54
CA LEU A 263 6.83 -7.74 -8.30
C LEU A 263 5.79 -6.77 -7.79
N ILE A 264 6.16 -5.50 -7.82
CA ILE A 264 5.16 -4.42 -7.78
C ILE A 264 4.90 -3.84 -9.19
N CYS A 265 5.62 -4.31 -10.24
CA CYS A 265 5.70 -3.61 -11.51
C CYS A 265 5.63 -4.44 -12.79
N VAL A 266 4.95 -5.56 -12.88
CA VAL A 266 4.93 -6.36 -14.13
C VAL A 266 3.59 -6.35 -14.86
N ASP A 267 2.90 -5.23 -14.91
CA ASP A 267 1.76 -5.06 -15.82
C ASP A 267 2.11 -4.31 -17.13
N PHE A 268 3.39 -4.24 -17.53
CA PHE A 268 3.79 -3.45 -18.69
C PHE A 268 4.06 -4.23 -19.98
N CYS A 269 3.74 -5.50 -20.08
CA CYS A 269 3.99 -6.29 -21.31
C CYS A 269 2.75 -6.53 -22.19
N LYS A 270 1.67 -5.77 -22.07
CA LYS A 270 0.49 -5.96 -22.95
C LYS A 270 -0.29 -4.68 -23.22
N TYR A 271 0.40 -3.63 -23.70
CA TYR A 271 -0.27 -2.61 -24.52
C TYR A 271 0.75 -1.96 -25.42
#